data_eb67e3dbb81c0c52e33c2029e217e8e5
#
_entry.id   eb67e3dbb81c0c52e33c2029e217e8e5
#
_cell.length_a   1.000
_cell.length_b   1.000
_cell.length_c   1.000
_cell.angle_alpha   90.00
_cell.angle_beta   90.00
_cell.angle_gamma   90.00
#
_symmetry.space_group_name_H-M   'P 1'
#
loop_
_entity.id
_entity.type
_entity.pdbx_description
1 polymer ?
#
loop_
_entity_poly.entity_id
_entity_poly.type
_entity_poly.pdbx_seq_one_letter_code
_entity_poly.pdbx_strand_id
1 'polypeptide(L)'
;MISKILPIILISFISCSQKSPVHEPINLSKEKFNTSQNRAKLLNQIEREQITTWINSQNKKFYPTSKNYWSDIENLEKREKKQDGEIISFQYELFDFDNISFYNQPQIYQNAILGNFEELEAIANTLRYLYKGEEATLLVPSILAYGTYGDGKDIPNDMPLIIKLKRL
;
A
#
# COMPACT_ATOMS: atom_id res chain seq x y z
N MET A 1 -47.41 46.21 32.17
CA MET A 1 -47.02 44.81 31.94
C MET A 1 -46.31 44.75 30.59
N ILE A 2 -44.97 44.69 30.60
CA ILE A 2 -44.16 44.68 29.39
C ILE A 2 -43.55 43.28 29.23
N SER A 3 -44.08 42.52 28.23
CA SER A 3 -43.60 41.19 27.91
C SER A 3 -42.28 41.30 27.14
N LYS A 4 -41.19 40.75 27.70
CA LYS A 4 -39.88 40.65 27.04
C LYS A 4 -39.87 39.38 26.19
N ILE A 5 -39.87 39.56 24.88
CA ILE A 5 -39.66 38.49 23.92
C ILE A 5 -38.15 38.31 23.79
N LEU A 6 -37.68 37.13 24.19
CA LEU A 6 -36.26 36.69 24.04
C LEU A 6 -36.08 36.07 22.65
N PRO A 7 -35.15 36.53 21.78
CA PRO A 7 -34.91 35.88 20.51
C PRO A 7 -34.07 34.61 20.71
N ILE A 8 -34.61 33.51 20.27
CA ILE A 8 -33.91 32.20 20.17
C ILE A 8 -32.95 32.28 18.97
N ILE A 9 -31.66 32.34 19.24
CA ILE A 9 -30.61 32.25 18.20
C ILE A 9 -30.43 30.78 17.86
N LEU A 10 -30.89 30.40 16.66
CA LEU A 10 -30.70 29.05 16.10
C LEU A 10 -29.28 28.98 15.52
N ILE A 11 -28.34 28.37 16.26
CA ILE A 11 -27.00 28.11 15.78
C ILE A 11 -27.03 26.85 14.92
N SER A 12 -27.04 27.02 13.60
CA SER A 12 -26.88 25.94 12.65
C SER A 12 -25.40 25.51 12.58
N PHE A 13 -25.08 24.35 13.16
CA PHE A 13 -23.79 23.71 12.97
C PHE A 13 -23.68 23.21 11.54
N ILE A 14 -22.92 23.92 10.72
CA ILE A 14 -22.50 23.42 9.40
C ILE A 14 -21.36 22.43 9.68
N SER A 15 -21.70 21.15 9.75
CA SER A 15 -20.73 20.07 9.77
C SER A 15 -20.11 19.95 8.38
N CYS A 16 -18.95 20.55 8.16
CA CYS A 16 -18.12 20.25 6.99
C CYS A 16 -17.57 18.83 7.17
N SER A 17 -18.22 17.85 6.56
CA SER A 17 -17.65 16.54 6.32
C SER A 17 -16.53 16.71 5.28
N GLN A 18 -15.28 16.84 5.73
CA GLN A 18 -14.12 16.68 4.86
C GLN A 18 -14.10 15.22 4.41
N LYS A 19 -14.57 14.97 3.18
CA LYS A 19 -14.30 13.73 2.49
C LYS A 19 -12.79 13.68 2.28
N SER A 20 -12.13 12.67 2.89
CA SER A 20 -10.77 12.29 2.51
C SER A 20 -10.70 12.18 0.99
N PRO A 21 -9.62 12.66 0.34
CA PRO A 21 -9.45 12.45 -1.09
C PRO A 21 -9.36 10.94 -1.35
N VAL A 22 -10.47 10.34 -1.74
CA VAL A 22 -10.49 8.99 -2.27
C VAL A 22 -9.79 9.08 -3.61
N HIS A 23 -8.61 8.45 -3.71
CA HIS A 23 -7.96 8.27 -4.99
C HIS A 23 -8.93 7.48 -5.88
N GLU A 24 -9.48 8.14 -6.90
CA GLU A 24 -10.42 7.45 -7.80
C GLU A 24 -9.68 6.30 -8.48
N PRO A 25 -10.21 5.07 -8.44
CA PRO A 25 -9.62 3.97 -9.19
C PRO A 25 -9.54 4.38 -10.66
N ILE A 26 -8.43 4.03 -11.31
CA ILE A 26 -8.18 4.35 -12.72
C ILE A 26 -9.42 3.97 -13.53
N ASN A 27 -10.16 4.96 -14.01
CA ASN A 27 -11.43 4.76 -14.72
C ASN A 27 -11.13 4.29 -16.14
N LEU A 28 -10.88 2.99 -16.27
CA LEU A 28 -10.66 2.34 -17.55
C LEU A 28 -11.99 2.29 -18.28
N SER A 29 -12.12 3.05 -19.37
CA SER A 29 -13.36 3.13 -20.13
C SER A 29 -13.84 1.73 -20.54
N LYS A 30 -15.10 1.40 -20.24
CA LYS A 30 -15.72 0.09 -20.44
C LYS A 30 -15.64 -0.45 -21.87
N GLU A 31 -15.40 0.42 -22.85
CA GLU A 31 -15.38 0.06 -24.27
C GLU A 31 -14.12 -0.67 -24.77
N LYS A 32 -13.00 -0.63 -24.03
CA LYS A 32 -11.74 -1.26 -24.45
C LYS A 32 -11.53 -2.68 -23.93
N PHE A 33 -12.39 -3.21 -23.07
CA PHE A 33 -12.14 -4.47 -22.34
C PHE A 33 -13.16 -5.54 -22.63
N ASN A 34 -13.01 -6.20 -23.77
CA ASN A 34 -13.87 -7.34 -24.13
C ASN A 34 -13.56 -8.63 -23.37
N THR A 35 -12.41 -8.70 -22.65
CA THR A 35 -12.05 -9.87 -21.84
C THR A 35 -11.30 -9.48 -20.55
N SER A 36 -11.44 -10.28 -19.49
CA SER A 36 -10.72 -10.09 -18.21
C SER A 36 -9.19 -10.10 -18.39
N GLN A 37 -8.66 -10.88 -19.35
CA GLN A 37 -7.24 -10.91 -19.66
C GLN A 37 -6.71 -9.59 -20.21
N ASN A 38 -7.46 -8.94 -21.10
CA ASN A 38 -7.07 -7.64 -21.67
C ASN A 38 -7.12 -6.54 -20.61
N ARG A 39 -8.10 -6.59 -19.72
CA ARG A 39 -8.17 -5.70 -18.57
C ARG A 39 -6.94 -5.84 -17.66
N ALA A 40 -6.60 -7.07 -17.27
CA ALA A 40 -5.46 -7.34 -16.40
C ALA A 40 -4.12 -6.90 -17.02
N LYS A 41 -3.92 -7.13 -18.31
CA LYS A 41 -2.69 -6.70 -19.03
C LYS A 41 -2.57 -5.16 -19.04
N LEU A 42 -3.66 -4.48 -19.38
CA LEU A 42 -3.64 -3.02 -19.46
C LEU A 42 -3.47 -2.40 -18.06
N LEU A 43 -4.16 -2.92 -17.06
CA LEU A 43 -4.00 -2.48 -15.68
C LEU A 43 -2.53 -2.61 -15.22
N ASN A 44 -1.92 -3.78 -15.45
CA ASN A 44 -0.52 -4.01 -15.10
C ASN A 44 0.43 -3.04 -15.83
N GLN A 45 0.15 -2.70 -17.10
CA GLN A 45 0.94 -1.71 -17.84
C GLN A 45 0.80 -0.31 -17.23
N ILE A 46 -0.42 0.13 -16.96
CA ILE A 46 -0.70 1.45 -16.38
C ILE A 46 -0.05 1.58 -15.00
N GLU A 47 -0.18 0.57 -14.14
CA GLU A 47 0.44 0.59 -12.83
C GLU A 47 1.97 0.64 -12.89
N ARG A 48 2.59 -0.10 -13.81
CA ARG A 48 4.04 -0.04 -14.01
C ARG A 48 4.51 1.34 -14.50
N GLU A 49 3.76 1.98 -15.38
CA GLU A 49 4.02 3.35 -15.82
C GLU A 49 3.87 4.34 -14.66
N GLN A 50 2.83 4.20 -13.85
CA GLN A 50 2.61 5.00 -12.65
C GLN A 50 3.75 4.84 -11.65
N ILE A 51 4.13 3.59 -11.32
CA ILE A 51 5.24 3.28 -10.41
C ILE A 51 6.55 3.88 -10.94
N THR A 52 6.83 3.71 -12.24
CA THR A 52 8.05 4.24 -12.86
C THR A 52 8.09 5.77 -12.81
N THR A 53 6.96 6.42 -13.08
CA THR A 53 6.83 7.89 -13.00
C THR A 53 7.06 8.37 -11.57
N TRP A 54 6.48 7.68 -10.59
CA TRP A 54 6.68 7.99 -9.18
C TRP A 54 8.15 7.79 -8.76
N ILE A 55 8.81 6.69 -9.15
CA ILE A 55 10.24 6.44 -8.90
C ILE A 55 11.09 7.60 -9.43
N ASN A 56 10.83 8.06 -10.64
CA ASN A 56 11.57 9.15 -11.29
C ASN A 56 11.40 10.50 -10.57
N SER A 57 10.31 10.68 -9.81
CA SER A 57 10.07 11.88 -9.00
C SER A 57 10.74 11.82 -7.62
N GLN A 58 11.27 10.67 -7.22
CA GLN A 58 11.90 10.49 -5.92
C GLN A 58 13.41 10.77 -5.97
N ASN A 59 13.98 11.23 -4.85
CA ASN A 59 15.43 11.35 -4.66
C ASN A 59 16.09 10.00 -4.31
N LYS A 60 15.31 8.94 -4.17
CA LYS A 60 15.73 7.59 -3.78
C LYS A 60 15.63 6.64 -4.97
N LYS A 61 16.62 5.76 -5.13
CA LYS A 61 16.60 4.73 -6.17
C LYS A 61 15.78 3.53 -5.74
N PHE A 62 15.12 2.91 -6.70
CA PHE A 62 14.40 1.66 -6.53
C PHE A 62 14.85 0.65 -7.57
N TYR A 63 14.97 -0.60 -7.17
CA TYR A 63 15.51 -1.69 -7.97
C TYR A 63 14.45 -2.78 -8.13
N PRO A 64 14.22 -3.28 -9.37
CA PRO A 64 13.26 -4.35 -9.59
C PRO A 64 13.76 -5.66 -8.95
N THR A 65 12.83 -6.44 -8.43
CA THR A 65 13.09 -7.78 -7.89
C THR A 65 12.65 -8.86 -8.87
N SER A 66 13.10 -10.10 -8.66
CA SER A 66 12.66 -11.26 -9.43
C SER A 66 11.17 -11.58 -9.25
N LYS A 67 10.54 -11.06 -8.21
CA LYS A 67 9.12 -11.22 -7.87
C LYS A 67 8.21 -10.11 -8.40
N ASN A 68 8.71 -9.27 -9.32
CA ASN A 68 7.96 -8.20 -10.00
C ASN A 68 7.44 -7.06 -9.11
N TYR A 69 8.08 -6.80 -7.98
CA TYR A 69 7.96 -5.56 -7.21
C TYR A 69 9.32 -4.83 -7.16
N TRP A 70 9.37 -3.61 -6.66
CA TRP A 70 10.62 -2.84 -6.51
C TRP A 70 10.96 -2.67 -5.04
N SER A 71 12.26 -2.65 -4.73
CA SER A 71 12.80 -2.33 -3.41
C SER A 71 13.81 -1.20 -3.52
N ASP A 72 13.91 -0.38 -2.49
CA ASP A 72 14.95 0.65 -2.36
C ASP A 72 16.33 0.10 -1.95
N ILE A 73 16.42 -1.21 -1.73
CA ILE A 73 17.69 -1.88 -1.40
C ILE A 73 18.31 -2.45 -2.67
N GLU A 74 19.50 -1.93 -3.01
CA GLU A 74 20.26 -2.45 -4.14
C GLU A 74 20.75 -3.88 -3.87
N ASN A 75 20.63 -4.73 -4.88
CA ASN A 75 21.08 -6.13 -4.83
C ASN A 75 20.47 -6.94 -3.67
N LEU A 76 19.23 -6.60 -3.25
CA LEU A 76 18.52 -7.27 -2.16
C LEU A 76 18.62 -8.81 -2.27
N GLU A 77 18.27 -9.36 -3.43
CA GLU A 77 18.20 -10.81 -3.67
C GLU A 77 19.58 -11.48 -3.88
N LYS A 78 20.69 -10.71 -3.86
CA LYS A 78 22.05 -11.26 -3.85
C LYS A 78 22.58 -11.52 -2.45
N ARG A 79 21.85 -11.07 -1.42
CA ARG A 79 22.20 -11.30 -0.02
C ARG A 79 21.94 -12.75 0.36
N GLU A 80 22.53 -13.18 1.47
CA GLU A 80 22.23 -14.48 2.06
C GLU A 80 20.74 -14.58 2.40
N LYS A 81 20.09 -15.58 1.83
CA LYS A 81 18.66 -15.83 2.01
C LYS A 81 18.42 -16.63 3.28
N LYS A 82 17.62 -16.09 4.19
CA LYS A 82 17.15 -16.78 5.39
C LYS A 82 16.22 -17.94 5.03
N GLN A 83 16.29 -18.99 5.83
CA GLN A 83 15.51 -20.19 5.61
C GLN A 83 14.13 -20.12 6.26
N ASP A 84 13.19 -20.92 5.74
CA ASP A 84 11.90 -21.12 6.40
C ASP A 84 12.11 -21.74 7.79
N GLY A 85 11.28 -21.34 8.75
CA GLY A 85 11.37 -21.77 10.14
C GLY A 85 12.14 -20.82 11.04
N GLU A 86 12.89 -19.83 10.50
CA GLU A 86 13.50 -18.80 11.35
C GLU A 86 12.45 -17.94 12.05
N ILE A 87 12.67 -17.66 13.34
CA ILE A 87 11.82 -16.75 14.12
C ILE A 87 12.27 -15.32 13.86
N ILE A 88 11.35 -14.49 13.42
CA ILE A 88 11.58 -13.07 13.11
C ILE A 88 10.50 -12.20 13.74
N SER A 89 10.84 -10.94 14.01
CA SER A 89 9.87 -9.90 14.34
C SER A 89 9.98 -8.78 13.32
N PHE A 90 8.85 -8.23 12.91
CA PHE A 90 8.83 -7.18 11.90
C PHE A 90 7.60 -6.28 12.08
N GLN A 91 7.64 -5.14 11.45
CA GLN A 91 6.49 -4.27 11.29
C GLN A 91 6.44 -3.72 9.89
N TYR A 92 5.23 -3.37 9.45
CA TYR A 92 5.06 -2.66 8.18
C TYR A 92 3.89 -1.68 8.22
N GLU A 93 3.94 -0.73 7.31
CA GLU A 93 2.88 0.24 7.04
C GLU A 93 2.59 0.25 5.55
N LEU A 94 1.31 0.45 5.19
CA LEU A 94 0.82 0.49 3.82
C LEU A 94 0.39 1.90 3.45
N PHE A 95 0.84 2.37 2.29
CA PHE A 95 0.52 3.69 1.77
C PHE A 95 0.10 3.60 0.30
N ASP A 96 -0.68 4.57 -0.14
CA ASP A 96 -0.85 4.86 -1.55
C ASP A 96 0.34 5.64 -2.13
N PHE A 97 0.29 5.96 -3.43
CA PHE A 97 1.35 6.72 -4.12
C PHE A 97 1.31 8.24 -3.84
N ASP A 98 0.32 8.72 -3.10
CA ASP A 98 0.26 10.07 -2.52
C ASP A 98 0.82 10.10 -1.09
N ASN A 99 1.39 8.98 -0.59
CA ASN A 99 1.89 8.76 0.76
C ASN A 99 0.80 8.87 1.85
N ILE A 100 -0.46 8.57 1.52
CA ILE A 100 -1.54 8.48 2.49
C ILE A 100 -1.55 7.06 3.06
N SER A 101 -1.45 6.95 4.39
CA SER A 101 -1.49 5.66 5.08
C SER A 101 -2.89 5.07 5.08
N PHE A 102 -3.00 3.77 4.80
CA PHE A 102 -4.27 3.03 4.89
C PHE A 102 -4.65 2.68 6.32
N TYR A 103 -3.67 2.58 7.22
CA TYR A 103 -3.91 2.21 8.61
C TYR A 103 -3.36 3.26 9.57
N ASN A 104 -4.05 3.49 10.68
CA ASN A 104 -3.64 4.47 11.69
C ASN A 104 -2.38 4.08 12.46
N GLN A 105 -1.99 2.80 12.42
CA GLN A 105 -0.84 2.27 13.14
C GLN A 105 -0.13 1.20 12.30
N PRO A 106 1.20 1.02 12.48
CA PRO A 106 1.92 -0.08 11.86
C PRO A 106 1.35 -1.45 12.24
N GLN A 107 1.37 -2.37 11.30
CA GLN A 107 1.10 -3.79 11.56
C GLN A 107 2.37 -4.42 12.15
N ILE A 108 2.29 -4.97 13.36
CA ILE A 108 3.45 -5.49 14.11
C ILE A 108 3.29 -6.99 14.34
N TYR A 109 4.30 -7.74 13.95
CA TYR A 109 4.40 -9.18 14.14
C TYR A 109 5.60 -9.52 15.03
N GLN A 110 5.33 -10.18 16.15
CA GLN A 110 6.38 -10.63 17.07
C GLN A 110 6.51 -12.14 17.00
N ASN A 111 7.76 -12.62 16.93
CA ASN A 111 8.08 -14.04 16.90
C ASN A 111 7.35 -14.83 15.79
N ALA A 112 7.15 -14.19 14.63
CA ALA A 112 6.60 -14.85 13.46
C ALA A 112 7.59 -15.87 12.89
N ILE A 113 7.10 -17.01 12.40
CA ILE A 113 7.91 -18.03 11.76
C ILE A 113 8.00 -17.74 10.27
N LEU A 114 9.21 -17.49 9.76
CA LEU A 114 9.43 -17.19 8.34
C LEU A 114 8.94 -18.36 7.46
N GLY A 115 8.12 -18.05 6.48
CA GLY A 115 7.46 -19.03 5.62
C GLY A 115 6.16 -19.62 6.18
N ASN A 116 5.72 -19.22 7.38
CA ASN A 116 4.50 -19.72 8.01
C ASN A 116 3.60 -18.57 8.55
N PHE A 117 3.56 -17.44 7.85
CA PHE A 117 2.62 -16.35 8.13
C PHE A 117 1.95 -15.90 6.82
N GLU A 118 0.69 -15.49 6.94
CA GLU A 118 -0.11 -15.01 5.81
C GLU A 118 0.10 -13.52 5.62
N GLU A 119 1.03 -13.15 4.75
CA GLU A 119 1.33 -11.78 4.37
C GLU A 119 1.55 -11.67 2.86
N LEU A 120 1.55 -10.43 2.35
CA LEU A 120 1.87 -10.18 0.95
C LEU A 120 3.23 -10.79 0.59
N GLU A 121 3.31 -11.48 -0.56
CA GLU A 121 4.54 -12.14 -1.00
C GLU A 121 5.75 -11.19 -1.02
N ALA A 122 5.54 -9.91 -1.37
CA ALA A 122 6.59 -8.90 -1.35
C ALA A 122 7.19 -8.70 0.05
N ILE A 123 6.36 -8.70 1.11
CA ILE A 123 6.80 -8.63 2.51
C ILE A 123 7.57 -9.89 2.87
N ALA A 124 6.97 -11.06 2.67
CA ALA A 124 7.56 -12.35 3.01
C ALA A 124 8.90 -12.59 2.28
N ASN A 125 8.97 -12.25 0.99
CA ASN A 125 10.20 -12.36 0.21
C ASN A 125 11.29 -11.41 0.70
N THR A 126 10.96 -10.13 0.95
CA THR A 126 11.92 -9.12 1.40
C THR A 126 12.48 -9.47 2.77
N LEU A 127 11.66 -9.93 3.72
CA LEU A 127 12.10 -10.33 5.07
C LEU A 127 13.17 -11.42 5.07
N ARG A 128 13.23 -12.27 4.02
CA ARG A 128 14.27 -13.29 3.85
C ARG A 128 15.67 -12.69 3.69
N TYR A 129 15.77 -11.45 3.27
CA TYR A 129 17.03 -10.77 2.96
C TYR A 129 17.34 -9.60 3.89
N LEU A 130 16.36 -9.08 4.64
CA LEU A 130 16.58 -7.97 5.57
C LEU A 130 17.40 -8.41 6.78
N TYR A 131 18.35 -7.56 7.19
CA TYR A 131 19.04 -7.70 8.45
C TYR A 131 18.17 -7.17 9.60
N LYS A 132 18.45 -7.63 10.83
CA LYS A 132 17.78 -7.11 12.01
C LYS A 132 18.02 -5.60 12.17
N GLY A 133 16.93 -4.84 12.40
CA GLY A 133 16.94 -3.40 12.50
C GLY A 133 16.89 -2.66 11.14
N GLU A 134 17.00 -3.38 10.02
CA GLU A 134 16.96 -2.78 8.68
C GLU A 134 15.54 -2.48 8.22
N GLU A 135 15.41 -1.43 7.42
CA GLU A 135 14.16 -0.98 6.81
C GLU A 135 14.24 -1.08 5.28
N ALA A 136 13.11 -1.38 4.65
CA ALA A 136 12.96 -1.36 3.20
C ALA A 136 11.67 -0.66 2.80
N THR A 137 11.71 0.08 1.69
CA THR A 137 10.51 0.60 1.02
C THR A 137 10.28 -0.23 -0.23
N LEU A 138 9.07 -0.80 -0.33
CA LEU A 138 8.68 -1.63 -1.46
C LEU A 138 7.59 -0.92 -2.26
N LEU A 139 7.65 -1.06 -3.60
CA LEU A 139 6.57 -0.61 -4.49
C LEU A 139 5.96 -1.86 -5.12
N VAL A 140 4.70 -2.10 -4.82
CA VAL A 140 4.04 -3.36 -5.11
C VAL A 140 2.84 -3.12 -6.02
N PRO A 141 2.81 -3.66 -7.25
CA PRO A 141 1.63 -3.60 -8.11
C PRO A 141 0.42 -4.24 -7.44
N SER A 142 -0.78 -3.79 -7.79
CA SER A 142 -2.02 -4.26 -7.18
C SER A 142 -2.20 -5.78 -7.25
N ILE A 143 -1.79 -6.40 -8.35
CA ILE A 143 -1.88 -7.86 -8.55
C ILE A 143 -1.03 -8.67 -7.55
N LEU A 144 0.00 -8.07 -6.99
CA LEU A 144 0.86 -8.65 -5.94
C LEU A 144 0.48 -8.18 -4.53
N ALA A 145 -0.50 -7.28 -4.45
CA ALA A 145 -1.09 -6.77 -3.22
C ALA A 145 -2.47 -7.38 -3.00
N TYR A 146 -3.52 -6.56 -2.92
CA TYR A 146 -4.89 -7.03 -2.67
C TYR A 146 -5.73 -7.22 -3.96
N GLY A 147 -5.13 -6.98 -5.12
CA GLY A 147 -5.71 -7.27 -6.43
C GLY A 147 -7.04 -6.58 -6.70
N THR A 148 -7.89 -7.31 -7.45
CA THR A 148 -9.17 -6.79 -7.97
C THR A 148 -10.22 -6.54 -6.90
N TYR A 149 -10.03 -7.05 -5.69
CA TYR A 149 -11.05 -6.97 -4.62
C TYR A 149 -10.67 -6.02 -3.48
N GLY A 150 -9.41 -5.56 -3.43
CA GLY A 150 -8.92 -4.83 -2.26
C GLY A 150 -8.86 -5.73 -1.01
N ASP A 151 -8.76 -5.12 0.18
CA ASP A 151 -8.80 -5.85 1.45
C ASP A 151 -10.22 -5.95 2.05
N GLY A 152 -11.21 -5.38 1.37
CA GLY A 152 -12.60 -5.31 1.83
C GLY A 152 -12.87 -4.27 2.92
N LYS A 153 -11.90 -3.41 3.26
CA LYS A 153 -12.00 -2.37 4.29
C LYS A 153 -11.48 -1.03 3.80
N ASP A 154 -10.18 -0.84 3.88
CA ASP A 154 -9.52 0.45 3.68
C ASP A 154 -8.76 0.52 2.34
N ILE A 155 -8.33 -0.63 1.79
CA ILE A 155 -7.57 -0.69 0.54
C ILE A 155 -8.51 -0.96 -0.63
N PRO A 156 -8.63 -0.02 -1.58
CA PRO A 156 -9.49 -0.15 -2.75
C PRO A 156 -9.06 -1.28 -3.70
N ASN A 157 -9.96 -1.62 -4.63
CA ASN A 157 -9.70 -2.52 -5.75
C ASN A 157 -8.59 -1.95 -6.64
N ASP A 158 -7.75 -2.83 -7.20
CA ASP A 158 -6.72 -2.47 -8.16
C ASP A 158 -5.76 -1.37 -7.66
N MET A 159 -5.44 -1.37 -6.35
CA MET A 159 -4.59 -0.37 -5.71
C MET A 159 -3.15 -0.87 -5.60
N PRO A 160 -2.17 -0.27 -6.30
CA PRO A 160 -0.76 -0.51 -6.06
C PRO A 160 -0.33 0.16 -4.74
N LEU A 161 0.63 -0.45 -4.04
CA LEU A 161 1.01 -0.06 -2.69
C LEU A 161 2.47 0.37 -2.56
N ILE A 162 2.71 1.32 -1.68
CA ILE A 162 4.01 1.56 -1.05
C ILE A 162 3.99 0.86 0.30
N ILE A 163 4.96 -0.02 0.56
CA ILE A 163 5.11 -0.73 1.82
C ILE A 163 6.39 -0.27 2.51
N LYS A 164 6.29 0.29 3.70
CA LYS A 164 7.45 0.55 4.57
C LYS A 164 7.59 -0.61 5.53
N LEU A 165 8.61 -1.42 5.34
CA LEU A 165 8.86 -2.65 6.07
C LEU A 165 10.10 -2.49 6.93
N LYS A 166 10.04 -2.93 8.19
CA LYS A 166 11.16 -2.96 9.13
C LYS A 166 11.26 -4.32 9.79
N ARG A 167 12.46 -4.91 9.77
CA ARG A 167 12.79 -6.08 10.59
C ARG A 167 13.23 -5.62 11.99
N LEU A 168 12.55 -6.08 13.04
CA LEU A 168 12.80 -5.72 14.44
C LEU A 168 13.90 -6.59 15.08
#